data_e25f489de4a29f1d7ae701e56fd84df6
#
_entry.id   e25f489de4a29f1d7ae701e56fd84df6
#
_cell.length_a   1.000
_cell.length_b   1.000
_cell.length_c   1.000
_cell.angle_alpha   90.00
_cell.angle_beta   90.00
_cell.angle_gamma   90.00
#
_symmetry.space_group_name_H-M   'P 1'
#
loop_
_entity.id
_entity.type
_entity.pdbx_description
1 polymer ?
#
loop_
_entity_poly.entity_id
_entity_poly.type
_entity_poly.pdbx_seq_one_letter_code
_entity_poly.pdbx_strand_id
1 'polypeptide(L)'
;IFGVQTWAYFKPPGQLGRDMHQNIFYTQCNSNEIINVSIAFDNHDPNNGSVWYLEGSHRLGKLPIEVDEVRAGSNPKNWRNERGKPCVLPKDHNFPHIDGYLRKGQVALLHSNVIHGSEPNNSKRFRRAFLSGYIKEGANFATGNHMKREPIDVGSAKIS
;
A
#
# COMPACT_ATOMS: atom_id res chain seq x y z
N ILE A 1 -1.94 6.75 -19.73
CA ILE A 1 -1.87 6.36 -18.29
C ILE A 1 -2.63 7.42 -17.50
N PHE A 2 -3.47 6.99 -16.58
CA PHE A 2 -4.25 7.87 -15.73
C PHE A 2 -3.84 7.75 -14.27
N GLY A 3 -3.69 8.88 -13.57
CA GLY A 3 -3.61 8.92 -12.12
C GLY A 3 -5.01 8.79 -11.52
N VAL A 4 -5.17 7.94 -10.49
CA VAL A 4 -6.50 7.71 -9.88
C VAL A 4 -6.57 8.11 -8.43
N GLN A 5 -5.43 8.18 -7.75
CA GLN A 5 -5.37 8.52 -6.34
C GLN A 5 -3.98 8.97 -5.95
N THR A 6 -3.91 9.99 -5.12
CA THR A 6 -2.69 10.39 -4.43
C THR A 6 -2.98 10.61 -2.96
N TRP A 7 -2.01 10.32 -2.09
CA TRP A 7 -2.09 10.67 -0.67
C TRP A 7 -0.71 10.80 -0.04
N ALA A 8 -0.62 11.67 0.95
CA ALA A 8 0.55 11.77 1.79
C ALA A 8 0.37 10.84 3.01
N TYR A 9 1.35 10.02 3.25
CA TYR A 9 1.37 9.12 4.39
C TYR A 9 2.35 9.62 5.45
N PHE A 10 1.85 9.77 6.66
CA PHE A 10 2.62 10.22 7.82
C PHE A 10 2.54 9.16 8.90
N LYS A 11 3.66 8.56 9.25
CA LYS A 11 3.76 7.62 10.35
C LYS A 11 4.60 8.25 11.47
N PRO A 12 3.95 8.87 12.48
CA PRO A 12 4.66 9.47 13.60
C PRO A 12 5.29 8.42 14.52
N PRO A 13 6.21 8.82 15.40
CA PRO A 13 6.70 7.97 16.48
C PRO A 13 5.55 7.34 17.26
N GLY A 14 5.66 6.06 17.59
CA GLY A 14 4.68 5.29 18.35
C GLY A 14 3.45 4.83 17.56
N GLN A 15 3.34 5.14 16.26
CA GLN A 15 2.26 4.60 15.45
C GLN A 15 2.45 3.11 15.20
N LEU A 16 1.37 2.34 15.33
CA LEU A 16 1.36 0.90 15.11
C LEU A 16 1.65 0.54 13.65
N GLY A 17 2.07 -0.70 13.46
CA GLY A 17 2.22 -1.29 12.15
C GLY A 17 0.89 -1.48 11.42
N ARG A 18 0.97 -1.77 10.14
CA ARG A 18 -0.17 -2.16 9.33
C ARG A 18 -0.08 -3.62 8.99
N ASP A 19 -1.18 -4.35 9.21
CA ASP A 19 -1.28 -5.76 8.89
C ASP A 19 -1.00 -6.03 7.41
N MET A 20 -0.57 -7.25 7.09
CA MET A 20 -0.33 -7.68 5.72
C MET A 20 -1.60 -7.60 4.87
N HIS A 21 -1.48 -7.03 3.69
CA HIS A 21 -2.59 -6.83 2.77
C HIS A 21 -2.11 -6.71 1.34
N GLN A 22 -3.07 -6.67 0.42
CA GLN A 22 -2.86 -6.38 -1.00
C GLN A 22 -3.63 -5.12 -1.37
N ASN A 23 -3.02 -4.22 -2.14
CA ASN A 23 -3.65 -2.98 -2.57
C ASN A 23 -4.85 -3.18 -3.51
N ILE A 24 -4.88 -4.31 -4.23
CA ILE A 24 -5.96 -4.64 -5.15
C ILE A 24 -7.35 -4.66 -4.51
N PHE A 25 -7.44 -4.90 -3.19
CA PHE A 25 -8.69 -4.85 -2.47
C PHE A 25 -9.35 -3.48 -2.45
N TYR A 26 -8.53 -2.44 -2.44
CA TYR A 26 -9.01 -1.06 -2.34
C TYR A 26 -9.37 -0.48 -3.69
N THR A 27 -8.68 -0.92 -4.73
CA THR A 27 -8.86 -0.40 -6.09
C THR A 27 -9.82 -1.24 -6.93
N GLN A 28 -9.91 -2.55 -6.65
CA GLN A 28 -10.74 -3.50 -7.38
C GLN A 28 -10.53 -3.46 -8.91
N CYS A 29 -9.33 -3.06 -9.31
CA CYS A 29 -8.89 -3.03 -10.69
C CYS A 29 -8.32 -4.40 -11.08
N ASN A 30 -8.13 -4.66 -12.38
CA ASN A 30 -7.27 -5.76 -12.79
C ASN A 30 -5.82 -5.44 -12.35
N SER A 31 -5.17 -6.38 -11.68
CA SER A 31 -3.85 -6.16 -11.08
C SER A 31 -2.75 -5.79 -12.08
N ASN A 32 -2.91 -6.20 -13.35
CA ASN A 32 -1.98 -5.89 -14.43
C ASN A 32 -2.22 -4.51 -15.06
N GLU A 33 -3.25 -3.81 -14.62
CA GLU A 33 -3.66 -2.52 -15.15
C GLU A 33 -3.40 -1.37 -14.17
N ILE A 34 -2.86 -1.67 -12.99
CA ILE A 34 -2.59 -0.69 -11.95
C ILE A 34 -1.20 -0.87 -11.34
N ILE A 35 -0.53 0.24 -11.10
CA ILE A 35 0.72 0.29 -10.35
C ILE A 35 0.60 1.32 -9.22
N ASN A 36 1.16 0.99 -8.06
CA ASN A 36 1.27 1.92 -6.94
C ASN A 36 2.71 2.42 -6.85
N VAL A 37 2.86 3.71 -6.68
CA VAL A 37 4.14 4.40 -6.58
C VAL A 37 4.25 5.00 -5.18
N SER A 38 5.38 4.80 -4.52
CA SER A 38 5.68 5.40 -3.22
C SER A 38 6.99 6.15 -3.28
N ILE A 39 6.96 7.45 -2.99
CA ILE A 39 8.13 8.32 -2.94
C ILE A 39 8.48 8.58 -1.47
N ALA A 40 9.68 8.26 -1.05
CA ALA A 40 10.14 8.44 0.31
C ALA A 40 10.52 9.91 0.58
N PHE A 41 9.87 10.55 1.55
CA PHE A 41 10.24 11.90 2.02
C PHE A 41 11.26 11.89 3.15
N ASP A 42 11.41 10.74 3.81
CA ASP A 42 12.41 10.45 4.83
C ASP A 42 13.17 9.18 4.48
N ASN A 43 14.26 8.89 5.18
CA ASN A 43 14.85 7.57 5.14
C ASN A 43 13.91 6.59 5.85
N HIS A 44 13.57 5.49 5.19
CA HIS A 44 12.73 4.42 5.71
C HIS A 44 13.59 3.24 6.13
N ASP A 45 13.34 2.73 7.31
CA ASP A 45 13.94 1.52 7.88
C ASP A 45 12.94 0.82 8.83
N PRO A 46 13.17 -0.43 9.22
CA PRO A 46 12.24 -1.16 10.10
C PRO A 46 11.97 -0.43 11.42
N ASN A 47 12.95 0.28 11.98
CA ASN A 47 12.79 0.97 13.25
C ASN A 47 11.81 2.16 13.16
N ASN A 48 11.72 2.86 12.01
CA ASN A 48 10.71 3.90 11.80
C ASN A 48 9.45 3.39 11.09
N GLY A 49 9.29 2.06 11.02
CA GLY A 49 8.10 1.42 10.52
C GLY A 49 8.00 1.41 9.00
N SER A 50 9.10 1.10 8.32
CA SER A 50 9.12 0.90 6.88
C SER A 50 8.12 -0.16 6.43
N VAL A 51 7.80 -0.14 5.15
CA VAL A 51 7.00 -1.18 4.52
C VAL A 51 7.88 -2.39 4.27
N TRP A 52 7.37 -3.57 4.57
CA TRP A 52 7.96 -4.84 4.21
C TRP A 52 7.12 -5.55 3.15
N TYR A 53 7.71 -6.48 2.43
CA TYR A 53 7.11 -7.17 1.28
C TYR A 53 7.39 -8.67 1.35
N LEU A 54 6.44 -9.48 0.87
CA LEU A 54 6.68 -10.88 0.57
C LEU A 54 7.06 -10.99 -0.91
N GLU A 55 8.32 -11.28 -1.17
CA GLU A 55 8.87 -11.33 -2.53
C GLU A 55 8.19 -12.42 -3.37
N GLY A 56 7.75 -12.05 -4.58
CA GLY A 56 7.08 -12.98 -5.49
C GLY A 56 5.61 -13.26 -5.18
N SER A 57 5.07 -12.78 -4.04
CA SER A 57 3.70 -13.07 -3.60
C SER A 57 2.61 -12.54 -4.55
N HIS A 58 2.92 -11.58 -5.42
CA HIS A 58 1.98 -11.07 -6.42
C HIS A 58 1.50 -12.15 -7.40
N ARG A 59 2.28 -13.24 -7.57
CA ARG A 59 1.95 -14.38 -8.44
C ARG A 59 0.76 -15.20 -7.93
N LEU A 60 0.40 -15.08 -6.65
CA LEU A 60 -0.79 -15.72 -6.09
C LEU A 60 -2.10 -15.07 -6.57
N GLY A 61 -2.03 -13.93 -7.27
CA GLY A 61 -3.22 -13.17 -7.61
C GLY A 61 -3.84 -12.49 -6.38
N LYS A 62 -5.13 -12.21 -6.46
CA LYS A 62 -5.91 -11.63 -5.36
C LYS A 62 -6.28 -12.73 -4.36
N LEU A 63 -5.89 -12.56 -3.13
CA LEU A 63 -6.17 -13.50 -2.03
C LEU A 63 -7.48 -13.17 -1.31
N PRO A 64 -8.08 -14.13 -0.60
CA PRO A 64 -9.16 -13.87 0.33
C PRO A 64 -8.70 -12.91 1.44
N ILE A 65 -9.63 -12.17 2.01
CA ILE A 65 -9.40 -11.36 3.20
C ILE A 65 -9.99 -12.05 4.42
N GLU A 66 -9.32 -11.90 5.56
CA GLU A 66 -9.90 -12.27 6.83
C GLU A 66 -10.95 -11.23 7.22
N VAL A 67 -12.19 -11.66 7.37
CA VAL A 67 -13.28 -10.82 7.86
C VAL A 67 -13.36 -11.04 9.37
N ASP A 68 -12.82 -10.14 10.14
CA ASP A 68 -12.96 -10.13 11.59
C ASP A 68 -14.14 -9.23 11.96
N GLU A 69 -15.28 -9.84 12.35
CA GLU A 69 -16.49 -9.11 12.74
C GLU A 69 -16.25 -8.19 13.95
N VAL A 70 -15.33 -8.56 14.83
CA VAL A 70 -14.93 -7.73 15.99
C VAL A 70 -14.22 -6.46 15.53
N ARG A 71 -13.50 -6.52 14.40
CA ARG A 71 -12.78 -5.37 13.82
C ARG A 71 -13.68 -4.43 13.03
N ALA A 72 -14.81 -4.91 12.52
CA ALA A 72 -15.79 -4.10 11.77
C ALA A 72 -16.46 -3.05 12.65
N GLY A 73 -16.52 -3.25 13.98
CA GLY A 73 -17.04 -2.31 14.97
C GLY A 73 -16.00 -1.39 15.61
N SER A 74 -14.72 -1.51 15.27
CA SER A 74 -13.69 -0.66 15.83
C SER A 74 -13.81 0.77 15.30
N ASN A 75 -14.02 1.69 16.23
CA ASN A 75 -14.24 3.12 16.03
C ASN A 75 -13.23 3.74 15.04
N PRO A 76 -13.69 4.29 13.90
CA PRO A 76 -12.82 4.94 12.92
C PRO A 76 -12.05 6.15 13.45
N LYS A 77 -12.39 6.63 14.66
CA LYS A 77 -11.66 7.71 15.32
C LYS A 77 -10.32 7.27 15.95
N ASN A 78 -10.03 5.97 15.98
CA ASN A 78 -8.78 5.47 16.54
C ASN A 78 -7.75 5.22 15.43
N TRP A 79 -7.35 6.29 14.75
CA TRP A 79 -6.33 6.30 13.68
C TRP A 79 -4.99 5.61 14.05
N ARG A 80 -4.75 5.39 15.37
CA ARG A 80 -3.59 4.65 15.87
C ARG A 80 -3.66 3.14 15.62
N ASN A 81 -4.86 2.62 15.33
CA ASN A 81 -5.12 1.21 15.07
C ASN A 81 -5.51 1.00 13.60
N GLU A 82 -4.74 1.54 12.65
CA GLU A 82 -4.93 1.25 11.23
C GLU A 82 -4.62 -0.22 10.94
N ARG A 83 -5.57 -1.06 11.28
CA ARG A 83 -5.57 -2.44 10.81
C ARG A 83 -6.10 -2.44 9.38
N GLY A 84 -5.31 -2.94 8.45
CA GLY A 84 -5.72 -3.14 7.07
C GLY A 84 -6.81 -4.20 6.95
N LYS A 85 -7.11 -4.61 5.73
CA LYS A 85 -7.86 -5.84 5.45
C LYS A 85 -6.83 -6.96 5.28
N PRO A 86 -6.52 -7.73 6.33
CA PRO A 86 -5.48 -8.76 6.25
C PRO A 86 -5.88 -9.79 5.19
N CYS A 87 -4.93 -10.18 4.37
CA CYS A 87 -5.10 -11.26 3.42
C CYS A 87 -4.76 -12.60 4.05
N VAL A 88 -5.46 -13.64 3.63
CA VAL A 88 -5.21 -15.02 4.08
C VAL A 88 -4.15 -15.65 3.20
N LEU A 89 -3.00 -15.97 3.78
CA LEU A 89 -1.91 -16.66 3.08
C LEU A 89 -2.16 -18.18 3.01
N PRO A 90 -1.75 -18.84 1.93
CA PRO A 90 -1.65 -20.30 1.92
C PRO A 90 -0.73 -20.79 3.06
N LYS A 91 -1.09 -21.90 3.72
CA LYS A 91 -0.33 -22.42 4.89
C LYS A 91 1.13 -22.75 4.57
N ASP A 92 1.39 -23.19 3.34
CA ASP A 92 2.72 -23.67 2.92
C ASP A 92 3.47 -22.62 2.08
N HIS A 93 3.15 -21.35 2.26
CA HIS A 93 3.87 -20.29 1.53
C HIS A 93 5.34 -20.20 2.00
N ASN A 94 6.22 -19.99 1.04
CA ASN A 94 7.66 -19.82 1.29
C ASN A 94 8.17 -18.54 0.58
N PHE A 95 7.49 -17.42 0.79
CA PHE A 95 7.91 -16.15 0.21
C PHE A 95 8.92 -15.46 1.12
N PRO A 96 10.10 -15.08 0.62
CA PRO A 96 11.04 -14.28 1.38
C PRO A 96 10.42 -12.98 1.89
N HIS A 97 10.65 -12.68 3.15
CA HIS A 97 10.31 -11.40 3.76
C HIS A 97 11.43 -10.40 3.46
N ILE A 98 11.08 -9.27 2.83
CA ILE A 98 12.03 -8.23 2.44
C ILE A 98 11.65 -6.93 3.13
N ASP A 99 12.56 -6.40 3.92
CA ASP A 99 12.41 -5.07 4.52
C ASP A 99 12.59 -3.97 3.46
N GLY A 100 11.67 -3.01 3.44
CA GLY A 100 11.69 -1.90 2.50
C GLY A 100 12.56 -0.75 2.97
N TYR A 101 13.87 -0.86 2.79
CA TYR A 101 14.80 0.26 3.01
C TYR A 101 14.72 1.24 1.84
N LEU A 102 14.38 2.49 2.14
CA LEU A 102 14.38 3.57 1.15
C LEU A 102 15.13 4.78 1.71
N ARG A 103 16.00 5.36 0.90
CA ARG A 103 16.56 6.68 1.20
C ARG A 103 15.54 7.74 0.78
N LYS A 104 15.59 8.90 1.44
CA LYS A 104 14.83 10.07 1.03
C LYS A 104 15.02 10.35 -0.47
N GLY A 105 13.92 10.51 -1.19
CA GLY A 105 13.87 10.75 -2.64
C GLY A 105 13.82 9.47 -3.49
N GLN A 106 14.06 8.29 -2.91
CA GLN A 106 13.88 7.04 -3.65
C GLN A 106 12.41 6.70 -3.84
N VAL A 107 12.16 5.94 -4.90
CA VAL A 107 10.82 5.52 -5.33
C VAL A 107 10.73 4.00 -5.29
N ALA A 108 9.65 3.51 -4.69
CA ALA A 108 9.25 2.11 -4.78
C ALA A 108 8.06 1.98 -5.71
N LEU A 109 8.13 1.05 -6.66
CA LEU A 109 7.01 0.64 -7.51
C LEU A 109 6.44 -0.65 -6.97
N LEU A 110 5.13 -0.67 -6.72
CA LEU A 110 4.46 -1.76 -6.04
C LEU A 110 3.35 -2.34 -6.89
N HIS A 111 3.48 -3.62 -7.25
CA HIS A 111 2.40 -4.36 -7.90
C HIS A 111 1.22 -4.53 -6.93
N SER A 112 -0.02 -4.35 -7.41
CA SER A 112 -1.21 -4.31 -6.54
C SER A 112 -1.48 -5.59 -5.76
N ASN A 113 -1.02 -6.74 -6.28
CA ASN A 113 -1.17 -8.04 -5.62
C ASN A 113 -0.01 -8.39 -4.69
N VAL A 114 1.09 -7.60 -4.64
CA VAL A 114 2.16 -7.93 -3.71
C VAL A 114 1.65 -7.81 -2.28
N ILE A 115 1.92 -8.82 -1.47
CA ILE A 115 1.57 -8.83 -0.06
C ILE A 115 2.61 -7.99 0.68
N HIS A 116 2.13 -7.02 1.43
CA HIS A 116 2.97 -6.11 2.18
C HIS A 116 2.28 -5.65 3.47
N GLY A 117 3.08 -5.17 4.36
CA GLY A 117 2.65 -4.58 5.62
C GLY A 117 3.64 -3.54 6.08
N SER A 118 3.55 -3.10 7.31
CA SER A 118 4.58 -2.23 7.90
C SER A 118 4.72 -2.46 9.39
N GLU A 119 5.94 -2.35 9.89
CA GLU A 119 6.25 -2.42 11.31
C GLU A 119 5.74 -1.18 12.08
N PRO A 120 5.62 -1.26 13.41
CA PRO A 120 5.42 -0.08 14.25
C PRO A 120 6.59 0.91 14.09
N ASN A 121 6.31 2.20 14.25
CA ASN A 121 7.37 3.20 14.33
C ASN A 121 7.87 3.30 15.78
N ASN A 122 8.93 2.58 16.08
CA ASN A 122 9.60 2.56 17.38
C ASN A 122 10.68 3.65 17.52
N SER A 123 10.89 4.45 16.47
CA SER A 123 11.88 5.52 16.44
C SER A 123 11.31 6.84 16.96
N LYS A 124 12.18 7.84 17.08
CA LYS A 124 11.79 9.24 17.34
C LYS A 124 11.56 10.04 16.05
N ARG A 125 11.65 9.42 14.88
CA ARG A 125 11.54 10.05 13.56
C ARG A 125 10.21 9.74 12.91
N PHE A 126 9.70 10.65 12.10
CA PHE A 126 8.60 10.36 11.19
C PHE A 126 9.04 9.43 10.06
N ARG A 127 8.11 8.66 9.53
CA ARG A 127 8.22 8.02 8.22
C ARG A 127 7.14 8.59 7.31
N ARG A 128 7.54 9.47 6.40
CA ARG A 128 6.66 10.16 5.47
C ARG A 128 6.89 9.67 4.06
N ALA A 129 5.81 9.48 3.32
CA ALA A 129 5.83 9.09 1.93
C ALA A 129 4.71 9.78 1.16
N PHE A 130 4.94 10.03 -0.12
CA PHE A 130 3.89 10.38 -1.07
C PHE A 130 3.57 9.14 -1.89
N LEU A 131 2.28 8.80 -1.97
CA LEU A 131 1.82 7.63 -2.66
C LEU A 131 0.90 8.04 -3.81
N SER A 132 1.03 7.35 -4.95
CA SER A 132 0.19 7.55 -6.12
C SER A 132 -0.20 6.21 -6.73
N GLY A 133 -1.45 6.12 -7.19
CA GLY A 133 -1.94 5.01 -8.00
C GLY A 133 -2.11 5.43 -9.45
N TYR A 134 -1.58 4.65 -10.37
CA TYR A 134 -1.70 4.87 -11.81
C TYR A 134 -2.34 3.66 -12.47
N ILE A 135 -3.27 3.90 -13.40
CA ILE A 135 -3.97 2.85 -14.14
C ILE A 135 -3.76 3.00 -15.64
N LYS A 136 -3.95 1.87 -16.33
CA LYS A 136 -4.08 1.86 -17.78
C LYS A 136 -5.37 2.57 -18.19
N GLU A 137 -5.35 3.25 -19.33
CA GLU A 137 -6.54 3.82 -19.94
C GLU A 137 -7.61 2.76 -20.17
N GLY A 138 -8.86 3.08 -19.84
CA GLY A 138 -10.00 2.17 -19.94
C GLY A 138 -10.10 1.10 -18.87
N ALA A 139 -9.18 1.06 -17.90
CA ALA A 139 -9.25 0.13 -16.78
C ALA A 139 -10.44 0.43 -15.86
N ASN A 140 -11.15 -0.62 -15.43
CA ASN A 140 -12.19 -0.51 -14.42
C ASN A 140 -11.58 -0.47 -13.02
N PHE A 141 -12.11 0.37 -12.15
CA PHE A 141 -11.68 0.48 -10.75
C PHE A 141 -12.82 0.92 -9.84
N ALA A 142 -12.70 0.63 -8.55
CA ALA A 142 -13.65 1.11 -7.55
C ALA A 142 -13.44 2.61 -7.28
N THR A 143 -14.50 3.38 -7.35
CA THR A 143 -14.47 4.84 -7.14
C THR A 143 -14.14 5.24 -5.69
N GLY A 144 -14.20 4.30 -4.75
CA GLY A 144 -13.93 4.54 -3.33
C GLY A 144 -15.17 5.02 -2.56
N ASN A 145 -15.13 4.83 -1.23
CA ASN A 145 -16.27 5.14 -0.34
C ASN A 145 -16.15 6.52 0.32
N HIS A 146 -14.92 7.01 0.53
CA HIS A 146 -14.65 8.25 1.27
C HIS A 146 -14.02 9.33 0.41
N MET A 147 -13.36 8.95 -0.66
CA MET A 147 -12.75 9.86 -1.63
C MET A 147 -13.05 9.31 -3.01
N LYS A 148 -13.70 10.13 -3.83
CA LYS A 148 -14.01 9.76 -5.20
C LYS A 148 -12.71 9.69 -6.00
N ARG A 149 -12.43 8.52 -6.56
CA ARG A 149 -11.33 8.34 -7.51
C ARG A 149 -11.84 8.72 -8.89
N GLU A 150 -11.20 9.68 -9.49
CA GLU A 150 -11.44 10.07 -10.88
C GLU A 150 -10.16 9.91 -11.68
N PRO A 151 -10.22 9.34 -12.89
CA PRO A 151 -9.03 9.22 -13.72
C PRO A 151 -8.60 10.61 -14.20
N ILE A 152 -7.34 10.94 -13.92
CA ILE A 152 -6.72 12.18 -14.40
C ILE A 152 -5.68 11.79 -15.44
N ASP A 153 -5.83 12.30 -16.65
CA ASP A 153 -4.81 12.14 -17.69
C ASP A 153 -3.51 12.81 -17.23
N VAL A 154 -2.49 12.05 -17.04
CA VAL A 154 -1.16 12.55 -16.65
C VAL A 154 -0.27 12.81 -17.87
N GLY A 155 -0.84 12.68 -19.07
CA GLY A 155 -0.15 12.89 -20.33
C GLY A 155 0.86 11.79 -20.65
N SER A 156 1.21 11.69 -21.92
CA SER A 156 2.43 11.01 -22.34
C SER A 156 3.58 12.00 -22.16
N ALA A 157 4.24 11.98 -21.01
CA ALA A 157 5.47 12.75 -20.85
C ALA A 157 6.43 12.31 -21.95
N LYS A 158 6.69 13.18 -22.92
CA LYS A 158 7.79 12.96 -23.86
C LYS A 158 9.06 13.07 -23.03
N ILE A 159 9.66 11.94 -22.75
CA ILE A 159 11.02 11.90 -22.20
C ILE A 159 11.91 12.38 -23.33
N SER A 160 12.32 13.64 -23.26
CA SER A 160 13.33 14.25 -24.15
C SER A 160 14.71 13.85 -23.68
#